data_472ef30f8a3c9f3d6632acfb068916d2
#
_entry.id   472ef30f8a3c9f3d6632acfb068916d2
#
_cell.length_a   1.000
_cell.length_b   1.000
_cell.length_c   1.000
_cell.angle_alpha   90.00
_cell.angle_beta   90.00
_cell.angle_gamma   90.00
#
_symmetry.space_group_name_H-M   'P 1'
#
loop_
_entity.id
_entity.type
_entity.pdbx_description
1 polymer ?
#
loop_
_entity_poly.entity_id
_entity_poly.type
_entity_poly.pdbx_seq_one_letter_code
_entity_poly.pdbx_strand_id
1 'polypeptide(L)'
;MFSLLQVIPLIIKSFLQAFIYPPFLILFIIVCIIIVVQYNRMEKMREGLFGFRTGRRRTDLLVAAGYGLLGGLFGSFLAVFIGLTISGELYYLWPVAILLMMINIRFICFAYAGGFLALSNLLLGVPQINVPALLALVAALHMVESFLILASGHLGAVPAYIKGPAGRIIGGFTLQKFWPIPIVVLAVTTGLVAEGGVDMPGWWPLISSGAAGDPQNLAFVLVPLVAGLGYGDIAIARSPVQKSRLSALYLGLYSLILLALAVLAGHYLEAAFLAAVFSPLGHEAVIYIGRRVEFKGKPLYVPPAQGMMILDVLPDGPVWRAGLRSGDIIVAVNGINVAGKDEFYQLQRGSLLPLELVYFSPADGVTKNTVVELPLPGKTWGLVPVPEGNEGRYMELLTSGALSRWIKKIRSKFF
;
A
#
# COMPACT_ATOMS: atom_id res chain seq x y z
N MET A 1 -21.52 -25.67 10.33
CA MET A 1 -20.61 -24.73 11.04
C MET A 1 -19.31 -25.40 11.49
N PHE A 2 -19.34 -26.62 12.03
CA PHE A 2 -18.14 -27.37 12.45
C PHE A 2 -17.20 -27.73 11.30
N SER A 3 -17.70 -28.01 10.09
CA SER A 3 -16.89 -28.36 8.93
C SER A 3 -15.91 -27.26 8.53
N LEU A 4 -16.30 -25.98 8.53
CA LEU A 4 -15.40 -24.85 8.25
C LEU A 4 -14.24 -24.75 9.25
N LEU A 5 -14.45 -25.11 10.52
CA LEU A 5 -13.38 -25.13 11.50
C LEU A 5 -12.36 -26.24 11.24
N GLN A 6 -12.80 -27.37 10.66
CA GLN A 6 -11.91 -28.49 10.28
C GLN A 6 -10.99 -28.14 9.11
N VAL A 7 -11.35 -27.14 8.28
CA VAL A 7 -10.50 -26.69 7.17
C VAL A 7 -9.35 -25.79 7.66
N ILE A 8 -9.48 -25.12 8.81
CA ILE A 8 -8.45 -24.24 9.36
C ILE A 8 -7.06 -24.92 9.47
N PRO A 9 -6.93 -26.11 10.09
CA PRO A 9 -5.65 -26.80 10.15
C PRO A 9 -5.09 -27.18 8.77
N LEU A 10 -5.95 -27.50 7.79
CA LEU A 10 -5.55 -27.82 6.43
C LEU A 10 -4.99 -26.58 5.71
N ILE A 11 -5.62 -25.41 5.88
CA ILE A 11 -5.11 -24.15 5.33
C ILE A 11 -3.74 -23.84 5.91
N ILE A 12 -3.58 -23.91 7.25
CA ILE A 12 -2.32 -23.64 7.92
C ILE A 12 -1.24 -24.62 7.47
N LYS A 13 -1.56 -25.90 7.41
CA LYS A 13 -0.64 -26.96 6.93
C LYS A 13 -0.20 -26.68 5.49
N SER A 14 -1.15 -26.43 4.57
CA SER A 14 -0.85 -26.14 3.17
C SER A 14 -0.02 -24.86 3.03
N PHE A 15 -0.34 -23.82 3.81
CA PHE A 15 0.41 -22.56 3.84
C PHE A 15 1.87 -22.77 4.27
N LEU A 16 2.12 -23.57 5.31
CA LEU A 16 3.47 -23.86 5.78
C LEU A 16 4.21 -24.79 4.82
N GLN A 17 3.55 -25.81 4.28
CA GLN A 17 4.13 -26.76 3.32
C GLN A 17 4.51 -26.07 2.00
N ALA A 18 3.84 -24.98 1.61
CA ALA A 18 4.18 -24.21 0.42
C ALA A 18 5.66 -23.79 0.40
N PHE A 19 6.24 -23.44 1.54
CA PHE A 19 7.64 -23.02 1.65
C PHE A 19 8.66 -24.16 1.49
N ILE A 20 8.20 -25.42 1.56
CA ILE A 20 9.04 -26.60 1.30
C ILE A 20 9.03 -26.94 -0.20
N TYR A 21 8.04 -26.46 -0.95
CA TYR A 21 7.91 -26.71 -2.38
C TYR A 21 8.80 -25.75 -3.19
N PRO A 22 9.86 -26.24 -3.89
CA PRO A 22 10.86 -25.39 -4.52
C PRO A 22 10.32 -24.37 -5.51
N PRO A 23 9.37 -24.67 -6.42
CA PRO A 23 8.82 -23.69 -7.34
C PRO A 23 8.14 -22.51 -6.64
N PHE A 24 7.42 -22.76 -5.55
CA PHE A 24 6.79 -21.72 -4.74
C PHE A 24 7.85 -20.86 -4.04
N LEU A 25 8.85 -21.47 -3.42
CA LEU A 25 9.92 -20.76 -2.72
C LEU A 25 10.72 -19.85 -3.69
N ILE A 26 11.03 -20.34 -4.89
CA ILE A 26 11.71 -19.56 -5.92
C ILE A 26 10.86 -18.34 -6.30
N LEU A 27 9.56 -18.53 -6.56
CA LEU A 27 8.67 -17.43 -6.90
C LEU A 27 8.55 -16.40 -5.76
N PHE A 28 8.45 -16.88 -4.51
CA PHE A 28 8.42 -16.01 -3.33
C PHE A 28 9.70 -15.17 -3.20
N ILE A 29 10.87 -15.77 -3.42
CA ILE A 29 12.16 -15.08 -3.41
C ILE A 29 12.22 -14.05 -4.54
N ILE A 30 11.74 -14.37 -5.75
CA ILE A 30 11.69 -13.41 -6.86
C ILE A 30 10.85 -12.18 -6.48
N VAL A 31 9.66 -12.39 -5.89
CA VAL A 31 8.81 -11.28 -5.41
C VAL A 31 9.53 -10.47 -4.34
N CYS A 32 10.21 -11.11 -3.38
CA CYS A 32 11.02 -10.41 -2.39
C CYS A 32 12.13 -9.56 -3.02
N ILE A 33 12.81 -10.05 -4.06
CA ILE A 33 13.85 -9.30 -4.79
C ILE A 33 13.24 -8.07 -5.47
N ILE A 34 12.09 -8.19 -6.11
CA ILE A 34 11.37 -7.06 -6.71
C ILE A 34 11.05 -6.00 -5.65
N ILE A 35 10.59 -6.41 -4.48
CA ILE A 35 10.30 -5.52 -3.36
C ILE A 35 11.55 -4.82 -2.85
N VAL A 36 12.69 -5.52 -2.75
CA VAL A 36 13.99 -4.90 -2.40
C VAL A 36 14.36 -3.79 -3.38
N VAL A 37 14.14 -3.99 -4.68
CA VAL A 37 14.39 -2.96 -5.70
C VAL A 37 13.50 -1.73 -5.47
N GLN A 38 12.23 -1.91 -5.09
CA GLN A 38 11.34 -0.79 -4.78
C GLN A 38 11.79 -0.02 -3.53
N TYR A 39 12.16 -0.70 -2.44
CA TYR A 39 12.70 -0.04 -1.24
C TYR A 39 14.02 0.70 -1.53
N ASN A 40 14.88 0.17 -2.41
CA ASN A 40 16.07 0.88 -2.84
C ASN A 40 15.75 2.19 -3.60
N ARG A 41 14.69 2.22 -4.41
CA ARG A 41 14.23 3.43 -5.09
C ARG A 41 13.71 4.47 -4.10
N MET A 42 12.99 4.05 -3.06
CA MET A 42 12.50 4.93 -2.00
C MET A 42 13.65 5.57 -1.22
N GLU A 43 14.68 4.79 -0.85
CA GLU A 43 15.88 5.33 -0.18
C GLU A 43 16.64 6.32 -1.05
N LYS A 44 16.80 6.05 -2.36
CA LYS A 44 17.42 6.99 -3.30
C LYS A 44 16.63 8.29 -3.43
N MET A 45 15.30 8.22 -3.41
CA MET A 45 14.44 9.39 -3.44
C MET A 45 14.62 10.23 -2.17
N ARG A 46 14.64 9.61 -0.98
CA ARG A 46 14.92 10.28 0.30
C ARG A 46 16.30 10.96 0.30
N GLU A 47 17.34 10.24 -0.15
CA GLU A 47 18.68 10.78 -0.28
C GLU A 47 18.72 11.99 -1.23
N GLY A 48 18.01 11.91 -2.36
CA GLY A 48 17.90 13.02 -3.31
C GLY A 48 17.22 14.26 -2.74
N LEU A 49 16.24 14.10 -1.85
CA LEU A 49 15.50 15.21 -1.24
C LEU A 49 16.24 15.81 -0.01
N PHE A 50 16.81 14.96 0.84
CA PHE A 50 17.29 15.38 2.17
C PHE A 50 18.77 15.10 2.42
N GLY A 51 19.48 14.49 1.46
CA GLY A 51 20.92 14.26 1.55
C GLY A 51 21.36 13.13 2.48
N PHE A 52 20.43 12.31 3.02
CA PHE A 52 20.77 11.18 3.91
C PHE A 52 19.94 9.94 3.63
N ARG A 53 20.46 8.77 4.05
CA ARG A 53 19.79 7.47 4.03
C ARG A 53 19.47 7.00 5.44
N THR A 54 18.36 6.29 5.61
CA THR A 54 18.02 5.70 6.92
C THR A 54 18.83 4.44 7.24
N GLY A 55 19.32 3.74 6.21
CA GLY A 55 20.01 2.46 6.36
C GLY A 55 19.12 1.29 6.83
N ARG A 56 17.81 1.49 7.02
CA ARG A 56 16.86 0.51 7.57
C ARG A 56 16.30 -0.49 6.56
N ARG A 57 16.84 -0.55 5.35
CA ARG A 57 16.33 -1.41 4.26
C ARG A 57 16.06 -2.86 4.68
N ARG A 58 16.96 -3.49 5.45
CA ARG A 58 16.80 -4.88 5.90
C ARG A 58 15.61 -5.01 6.85
N THR A 59 15.51 -4.11 7.82
CA THR A 59 14.39 -4.08 8.77
C THR A 59 13.06 -3.84 8.06
N ASP A 60 13.00 -2.90 7.11
CA ASP A 60 11.80 -2.61 6.35
C ASP A 60 11.34 -3.80 5.50
N LEU A 61 12.30 -4.55 4.92
CA LEU A 61 11.99 -5.78 4.18
C LEU A 61 11.45 -6.88 5.10
N LEU A 62 12.10 -7.12 6.25
CA LEU A 62 11.64 -8.12 7.22
C LEU A 62 10.25 -7.79 7.77
N VAL A 63 10.00 -6.52 8.07
CA VAL A 63 8.69 -6.04 8.51
C VAL A 63 7.65 -6.25 7.39
N ALA A 64 7.99 -5.91 6.14
CA ALA A 64 7.09 -6.11 5.00
C ALA A 64 6.79 -7.59 4.76
N ALA A 65 7.81 -8.46 4.85
CA ALA A 65 7.63 -9.91 4.72
C ALA A 65 6.76 -10.47 5.86
N GLY A 66 7.00 -10.05 7.11
CA GLY A 66 6.18 -10.47 8.26
C GLY A 66 4.70 -10.10 8.10
N TYR A 67 4.42 -8.85 7.73
CA TYR A 67 3.04 -8.44 7.43
C TYR A 67 2.48 -9.14 6.19
N GLY A 68 3.32 -9.40 5.16
CA GLY A 68 2.94 -10.18 3.99
C GLY A 68 2.49 -11.61 4.34
N LEU A 69 3.20 -12.28 5.26
CA LEU A 69 2.80 -13.59 5.79
C LEU A 69 1.44 -13.53 6.50
N LEU A 70 1.22 -12.53 7.35
CA LEU A 70 -0.06 -12.34 8.03
C LEU A 70 -1.20 -12.04 7.04
N GLY A 71 -0.94 -11.16 6.06
CA GLY A 71 -1.90 -10.86 4.99
C GLY A 71 -2.21 -12.06 4.12
N GLY A 72 -1.18 -12.88 3.81
CA GLY A 72 -1.35 -14.11 3.05
C GLY A 72 -2.18 -15.16 3.79
N LEU A 73 -1.95 -15.32 5.08
CA LEU A 73 -2.77 -16.19 5.92
C LEU A 73 -4.22 -15.72 6.02
N PHE A 74 -4.43 -14.41 6.25
CA PHE A 74 -5.77 -13.79 6.23
C PHE A 74 -6.45 -14.00 4.88
N GLY A 75 -5.75 -13.75 3.77
CA GLY A 75 -6.26 -13.95 2.41
C GLY A 75 -6.58 -15.42 2.12
N SER A 76 -5.78 -16.37 2.64
CA SER A 76 -6.04 -17.81 2.51
C SER A 76 -7.34 -18.22 3.21
N PHE A 77 -7.54 -17.74 4.45
CA PHE A 77 -8.81 -17.97 5.14
C PHE A 77 -9.99 -17.37 4.38
N LEU A 78 -9.86 -16.12 3.95
CA LEU A 78 -10.90 -15.45 3.18
C LEU A 78 -11.24 -16.22 1.90
N ALA A 79 -10.24 -16.56 1.09
CA ALA A 79 -10.43 -17.27 -0.19
C ALA A 79 -11.11 -18.63 0.01
N VAL A 80 -10.66 -19.41 0.99
CA VAL A 80 -11.23 -20.73 1.26
C VAL A 80 -12.63 -20.64 1.85
N PHE A 81 -12.89 -19.70 2.77
CA PHE A 81 -14.21 -19.57 3.39
C PHE A 81 -15.29 -19.09 2.43
N ILE A 82 -14.96 -18.21 1.47
CA ILE A 82 -15.91 -17.83 0.41
C ILE A 82 -15.99 -18.87 -0.71
N GLY A 83 -15.11 -19.85 -0.74
CA GLY A 83 -15.06 -20.86 -1.80
C GLY A 83 -14.48 -20.31 -3.11
N LEU A 84 -13.55 -19.35 -3.02
CA LEU A 84 -12.93 -18.75 -4.20
C LEU A 84 -12.01 -19.75 -4.88
N THR A 85 -12.38 -20.19 -6.08
CA THR A 85 -11.56 -21.04 -6.92
C THR A 85 -10.83 -20.23 -7.96
N ILE A 86 -9.60 -20.63 -8.27
CA ILE A 86 -8.82 -20.07 -9.36
C ILE A 86 -8.78 -21.11 -10.48
N SER A 87 -9.16 -20.66 -11.67
CA SER A 87 -9.10 -21.41 -12.93
C SER A 87 -8.17 -20.67 -13.91
N GLY A 88 -8.56 -20.56 -15.17
CA GLY A 88 -7.76 -19.92 -16.22
C GLY A 88 -7.73 -18.38 -16.21
N GLU A 89 -8.48 -17.72 -15.32
CA GLU A 89 -8.66 -16.26 -15.33
C GLU A 89 -7.35 -15.48 -15.19
N LEU A 90 -6.39 -16.02 -14.42
CA LEU A 90 -5.08 -15.40 -14.20
C LEU A 90 -4.27 -15.26 -15.49
N TYR A 91 -4.45 -16.18 -16.47
CA TYR A 91 -3.76 -16.10 -17.75
C TYR A 91 -4.12 -14.85 -18.55
N TYR A 92 -5.33 -14.33 -18.38
CA TYR A 92 -5.81 -13.11 -19.03
C TYR A 92 -5.56 -11.87 -18.16
N LEU A 93 -5.66 -12.01 -16.83
CA LEU A 93 -5.60 -10.89 -15.90
C LEU A 93 -4.24 -10.19 -15.92
N TRP A 94 -3.14 -10.95 -15.89
CA TRP A 94 -1.79 -10.40 -15.90
C TRP A 94 -1.42 -9.65 -17.19
N PRO A 95 -1.61 -10.22 -18.39
CA PRO A 95 -1.34 -9.51 -19.64
C PRO A 95 -2.14 -8.21 -19.77
N VAL A 96 -3.42 -8.24 -19.42
CA VAL A 96 -4.27 -7.04 -19.48
C VAL A 96 -3.81 -5.99 -18.47
N ALA A 97 -3.47 -6.36 -17.24
CA ALA A 97 -2.93 -5.43 -16.25
C ALA A 97 -1.62 -4.77 -16.73
N ILE A 98 -0.72 -5.55 -17.36
CA ILE A 98 0.53 -5.03 -17.93
C ILE A 98 0.25 -4.06 -19.11
N LEU A 99 -0.67 -4.39 -19.99
CA LEU A 99 -1.07 -3.51 -21.09
C LEU A 99 -1.67 -2.20 -20.58
N LEU A 100 -2.57 -2.27 -19.61
CA LEU A 100 -3.16 -1.09 -19.00
C LEU A 100 -2.14 -0.25 -18.25
N MET A 101 -1.14 -0.87 -17.61
CA MET A 101 -0.02 -0.18 -16.98
C MET A 101 0.79 0.66 -17.98
N MET A 102 0.90 0.27 -19.26
CA MET A 102 1.57 1.07 -20.28
C MET A 102 0.87 2.41 -20.51
N ILE A 103 -0.44 2.48 -20.32
CA ILE A 103 -1.22 3.73 -20.41
C ILE A 103 -0.96 4.57 -19.15
N ASN A 104 -1.14 3.97 -17.97
CA ASN A 104 -0.85 4.61 -16.69
C ASN A 104 -0.45 3.56 -15.67
N ILE A 105 0.63 3.82 -14.90
CA ILE A 105 1.14 2.91 -13.86
C ILE A 105 0.05 2.51 -12.83
N ARG A 106 -0.93 3.37 -12.59
CA ARG A 106 -2.08 3.09 -11.71
C ARG A 106 -2.91 1.90 -12.17
N PHE A 107 -2.98 1.69 -13.49
CA PHE A 107 -3.84 0.67 -14.09
C PHE A 107 -3.24 -0.75 -14.02
N ILE A 108 -2.08 -0.93 -13.37
CA ILE A 108 -1.58 -2.26 -13.03
C ILE A 108 -2.48 -2.97 -12.01
N CYS A 109 -3.30 -2.22 -11.26
CA CYS A 109 -4.23 -2.78 -10.29
C CYS A 109 -5.28 -3.66 -10.96
N PHE A 110 -5.49 -4.83 -10.38
CA PHE A 110 -6.45 -5.82 -10.90
C PHE A 110 -7.90 -5.37 -10.89
N ALA A 111 -8.23 -4.30 -10.18
CA ALA A 111 -9.55 -3.68 -10.28
C ALA A 111 -9.87 -3.22 -11.71
N TYR A 112 -8.88 -2.65 -12.40
CA TYR A 112 -9.06 -2.20 -13.80
C TYR A 112 -9.03 -3.36 -14.77
N ALA A 113 -8.05 -4.26 -14.66
CA ALA A 113 -7.93 -5.40 -15.56
C ALA A 113 -9.10 -6.38 -15.40
N GLY A 114 -9.51 -6.66 -14.15
CA GLY A 114 -10.65 -7.52 -13.84
C GLY A 114 -11.96 -6.96 -14.35
N GLY A 115 -12.22 -5.66 -14.12
CA GLY A 115 -13.41 -5.00 -14.65
C GLY A 115 -13.44 -4.96 -16.18
N PHE A 116 -12.31 -4.70 -16.84
CA PHE A 116 -12.19 -4.73 -18.29
C PHE A 116 -12.47 -6.12 -18.85
N LEU A 117 -11.85 -7.16 -18.31
CA LEU A 117 -12.07 -8.56 -18.73
C LEU A 117 -13.51 -9.00 -18.50
N ALA A 118 -14.09 -8.65 -17.34
CA ALA A 118 -15.47 -8.97 -17.03
C ALA A 118 -16.43 -8.32 -18.05
N LEU A 119 -16.25 -7.02 -18.35
CA LEU A 119 -17.05 -6.33 -19.36
C LEU A 119 -16.85 -6.93 -20.76
N SER A 120 -15.61 -7.27 -21.14
CA SER A 120 -15.31 -7.92 -22.42
C SER A 120 -16.04 -9.27 -22.54
N ASN A 121 -16.03 -10.08 -21.50
CA ASN A 121 -16.78 -11.34 -21.47
C ASN A 121 -18.29 -11.12 -21.58
N LEU A 122 -18.84 -10.20 -20.77
CA LEU A 122 -20.29 -9.94 -20.73
C LEU A 122 -20.85 -9.33 -22.03
N LEU A 123 -20.06 -8.52 -22.72
CA LEU A 123 -20.49 -7.81 -23.94
C LEU A 123 -20.15 -8.58 -25.23
N LEU A 124 -18.97 -9.22 -25.27
CA LEU A 124 -18.42 -9.83 -26.48
C LEU A 124 -18.30 -11.35 -26.40
N GLY A 125 -18.55 -11.95 -25.23
CA GLY A 125 -18.39 -13.39 -24.99
C GLY A 125 -16.93 -13.86 -24.91
N VAL A 126 -15.95 -12.95 -24.92
CA VAL A 126 -14.52 -13.29 -24.94
C VAL A 126 -13.73 -12.37 -23.99
N PRO A 127 -12.69 -12.92 -23.30
CA PRO A 127 -12.36 -14.35 -23.17
C PRO A 127 -13.43 -15.09 -22.37
N GLN A 128 -13.50 -16.42 -22.52
CA GLN A 128 -14.39 -17.23 -21.68
C GLN A 128 -13.78 -17.35 -20.28
N ILE A 129 -14.39 -16.67 -19.33
CA ILE A 129 -13.95 -16.59 -17.92
C ILE A 129 -15.15 -16.67 -16.98
N ASN A 130 -14.92 -17.10 -15.77
CA ASN A 130 -15.90 -17.00 -14.69
C ASN A 130 -15.89 -15.59 -14.11
N VAL A 131 -16.81 -14.72 -14.57
CA VAL A 131 -16.88 -13.32 -14.15
C VAL A 131 -17.07 -13.16 -12.62
N PRO A 132 -18.00 -13.88 -11.96
CA PRO A 132 -18.12 -13.86 -10.50
C PRO A 132 -16.83 -14.21 -9.78
N ALA A 133 -16.15 -15.29 -10.19
CA ALA A 133 -14.89 -15.73 -9.55
C ALA A 133 -13.75 -14.69 -9.77
N LEU A 134 -13.63 -14.14 -10.98
CA LEU A 134 -12.66 -13.10 -11.27
C LEU A 134 -12.86 -11.86 -10.39
N LEU A 135 -14.11 -11.36 -10.28
CA LEU A 135 -14.40 -10.16 -9.49
C LEU A 135 -14.32 -10.41 -7.99
N ALA A 136 -14.66 -11.63 -7.54
CA ALA A 136 -14.43 -12.05 -6.15
C ALA A 136 -12.94 -12.14 -5.80
N LEU A 137 -12.09 -12.60 -6.72
CA LEU A 137 -10.63 -12.58 -6.56
C LEU A 137 -10.12 -11.14 -6.42
N VAL A 138 -10.58 -10.23 -7.28
CA VAL A 138 -10.21 -8.81 -7.17
C VAL A 138 -10.64 -8.25 -5.82
N ALA A 139 -11.87 -8.51 -5.38
CA ALA A 139 -12.38 -8.07 -4.09
C ALA A 139 -11.56 -8.63 -2.91
N ALA A 140 -11.26 -9.93 -2.93
CA ALA A 140 -10.48 -10.60 -1.88
C ALA A 140 -9.04 -10.02 -1.77
N LEU A 141 -8.37 -9.79 -2.89
CA LEU A 141 -7.04 -9.19 -2.90
C LEU A 141 -7.05 -7.76 -2.34
N HIS A 142 -8.04 -6.95 -2.69
CA HIS A 142 -8.16 -5.60 -2.11
C HIS A 142 -8.56 -5.61 -0.64
N MET A 143 -9.29 -6.62 -0.17
CA MET A 143 -9.57 -6.79 1.26
C MET A 143 -8.30 -7.13 2.04
N VAL A 144 -7.43 -8.00 1.50
CA VAL A 144 -6.10 -8.27 2.05
C VAL A 144 -5.24 -7.01 2.04
N GLU A 145 -5.26 -6.26 0.96
CA GLU A 145 -4.54 -4.98 0.86
C GLU A 145 -5.05 -3.97 1.91
N SER A 146 -6.36 -3.83 2.08
CA SER A 146 -6.96 -2.99 3.11
C SER A 146 -6.49 -3.38 4.53
N PHE A 147 -6.48 -4.67 4.85
CA PHE A 147 -5.96 -5.19 6.11
C PHE A 147 -4.48 -4.82 6.30
N LEU A 148 -3.65 -4.99 5.29
CA LEU A 148 -2.22 -4.68 5.32
C LEU A 148 -1.94 -3.18 5.44
N ILE A 149 -2.73 -2.33 4.77
CA ILE A 149 -2.66 -0.87 4.90
C ILE A 149 -3.02 -0.45 6.32
N LEU A 150 -4.08 -1.02 6.90
CA LEU A 150 -4.48 -0.74 8.27
C LEU A 150 -3.38 -1.09 9.28
N ALA A 151 -2.78 -2.26 9.12
CA ALA A 151 -1.79 -2.81 10.04
C ALA A 151 -0.40 -2.15 9.89
N SER A 152 0.02 -1.83 8.66
CA SER A 152 1.42 -1.45 8.39
C SER A 152 1.62 -0.34 7.35
N GLY A 153 0.54 0.21 6.76
CA GLY A 153 0.63 1.20 5.67
C GLY A 153 1.37 2.49 6.06
N HIS A 154 1.33 2.86 7.33
CA HIS A 154 2.01 4.05 7.87
C HIS A 154 3.49 3.82 8.18
N LEU A 155 3.93 2.56 8.33
CA LEU A 155 5.30 2.25 8.72
C LEU A 155 6.28 2.63 7.59
N GLY A 156 7.38 3.31 7.94
CA GLY A 156 8.38 3.74 6.97
C GLY A 156 7.88 4.83 6.01
N ALA A 157 6.88 5.62 6.41
CA ALA A 157 6.50 6.82 5.69
C ALA A 157 7.74 7.71 5.44
N VAL A 158 7.83 8.26 4.23
CA VAL A 158 8.97 9.08 3.82
C VAL A 158 8.54 10.53 3.80
N PRO A 159 9.20 11.44 4.55
CA PRO A 159 8.90 12.86 4.46
C PRO A 159 9.10 13.35 3.02
N ALA A 160 8.32 14.32 2.61
CA ALA A 160 8.41 14.90 1.28
C ALA A 160 7.99 16.37 1.30
N TYR A 161 8.66 17.16 0.48
CA TYR A 161 8.20 18.50 0.11
C TYR A 161 7.33 18.35 -1.13
N ILE A 162 6.08 18.78 -1.02
CA ILE A 162 5.04 18.53 -2.02
C ILE A 162 4.52 19.84 -2.53
N LYS A 163 4.41 20.01 -3.85
CA LYS A 163 3.73 21.17 -4.43
C LYS A 163 2.22 21.02 -4.27
N GLY A 164 1.66 21.83 -3.38
CA GLY A 164 0.23 21.86 -3.10
C GLY A 164 -0.59 22.48 -4.24
N PRO A 165 -1.94 22.41 -4.16
CA PRO A 165 -2.84 22.93 -5.21
C PRO A 165 -2.70 24.43 -5.48
N ALA A 166 -2.31 25.21 -4.47
CA ALA A 166 -2.06 26.67 -4.59
C ALA A 166 -0.64 26.99 -5.08
N GLY A 167 0.14 26.01 -5.55
CA GLY A 167 1.52 26.19 -6.00
C GLY A 167 2.55 26.37 -4.88
N ARG A 168 2.13 26.43 -3.61
CA ARG A 168 3.03 26.53 -2.45
C ARG A 168 3.63 25.15 -2.15
N ILE A 169 4.90 25.14 -1.73
CA ILE A 169 5.55 23.93 -1.23
C ILE A 169 5.13 23.72 0.22
N ILE A 170 4.63 22.55 0.53
CA ILE A 170 4.14 22.14 1.85
C ILE A 170 4.82 20.85 2.28
N GLY A 171 4.95 20.63 3.58
CA GLY A 171 5.42 19.39 4.15
C GLY A 171 4.35 18.31 4.09
N GLY A 172 4.79 17.08 3.94
CA GLY A 172 3.93 15.91 3.96
C GLY A 172 4.74 14.63 3.95
N PHE A 173 4.04 13.50 3.78
CA PHE A 173 4.66 12.18 3.72
C PHE A 173 4.15 11.41 2.51
N THR A 174 5.04 10.66 1.87
CA THR A 174 4.68 9.60 0.96
C THR A 174 4.58 8.30 1.74
N LEU A 175 3.47 7.59 1.54
CA LEU A 175 3.20 6.29 2.10
C LEU A 175 3.39 5.28 0.97
N GLN A 176 4.42 4.45 1.05
CA GLN A 176 4.70 3.42 0.05
C GLN A 176 5.06 2.12 0.76
N LYS A 177 4.29 1.07 0.46
CA LYS A 177 4.51 -0.26 1.00
C LYS A 177 4.36 -1.30 -0.10
N PHE A 178 5.14 -2.36 0.03
CA PHE A 178 5.10 -3.53 -0.84
C PHE A 178 5.20 -4.77 0.04
N TRP A 179 4.29 -5.71 -0.17
CA TRP A 179 4.23 -6.95 0.62
C TRP A 179 4.32 -8.17 -0.30
N PRO A 180 5.25 -9.11 -0.03
CA PRO A 180 5.21 -10.43 -0.65
C PRO A 180 4.15 -11.26 0.07
N ILE A 181 3.15 -11.74 -0.65
CA ILE A 181 1.98 -12.40 -0.08
C ILE A 181 1.94 -13.84 -0.55
N PRO A 182 2.35 -14.81 0.29
CA PRO A 182 2.04 -16.21 0.07
C PRO A 182 0.57 -16.43 0.41
N ILE A 183 -0.21 -16.99 -0.50
CA ILE A 183 -1.64 -17.23 -0.30
C ILE A 183 -1.98 -18.66 -0.74
N VAL A 184 -2.88 -19.29 -0.02
CA VAL A 184 -3.47 -20.57 -0.39
C VAL A 184 -4.88 -20.32 -0.91
N VAL A 185 -5.17 -20.84 -2.08
CA VAL A 185 -6.46 -20.71 -2.75
C VAL A 185 -6.99 -22.09 -3.14
N LEU A 186 -8.22 -22.13 -3.64
CA LEU A 186 -8.83 -23.36 -4.12
C LEU A 186 -8.65 -23.53 -5.62
N ALA A 187 -8.39 -24.76 -6.03
CA ALA A 187 -8.54 -25.20 -7.41
C ALA A 187 -9.52 -26.36 -7.45
N VAL A 188 -10.27 -26.46 -8.56
CA VAL A 188 -11.21 -27.56 -8.77
C VAL A 188 -10.48 -28.70 -9.49
N THR A 189 -10.70 -29.92 -9.03
CA THR A 189 -10.27 -31.15 -9.70
C THR A 189 -11.43 -32.10 -9.85
N THR A 190 -11.43 -32.91 -10.90
CA THR A 190 -12.43 -33.95 -11.16
C THR A 190 -11.83 -35.33 -10.95
N GLY A 191 -12.60 -36.25 -10.38
CA GLY A 191 -12.24 -37.67 -10.31
C GLY A 191 -11.34 -38.12 -9.17
N LEU A 192 -10.98 -37.25 -8.23
CA LEU A 192 -10.24 -37.62 -7.01
C LEU A 192 -11.13 -37.38 -5.78
N VAL A 193 -11.65 -38.48 -5.22
CA VAL A 193 -12.13 -38.43 -3.83
C VAL A 193 -10.86 -38.49 -2.96
N ALA A 194 -10.44 -37.35 -2.44
CA ALA A 194 -9.31 -37.28 -1.56
C ALA A 194 -9.67 -37.98 -0.22
N GLU A 195 -8.93 -39.05 0.12
CA GLU A 195 -9.00 -39.62 1.47
C GLU A 195 -8.66 -38.49 2.49
N GLY A 196 -9.54 -38.26 3.46
CA GLY A 196 -9.38 -37.21 4.47
C GLY A 196 -9.95 -35.81 4.05
N GLY A 197 -10.80 -35.77 3.04
CA GLY A 197 -11.55 -34.57 2.68
C GLY A 197 -12.49 -34.11 3.79
N VAL A 198 -12.86 -32.82 3.77
CA VAL A 198 -13.85 -32.22 4.68
C VAL A 198 -15.12 -31.91 3.90
N ASP A 199 -16.24 -32.43 4.36
CA ASP A 199 -17.55 -32.12 3.79
C ASP A 199 -17.92 -30.69 4.14
N MET A 200 -18.10 -29.85 3.12
CA MET A 200 -18.44 -28.44 3.29
C MET A 200 -19.95 -28.25 3.45
N PRO A 201 -20.41 -27.15 4.10
CA PRO A 201 -21.83 -26.86 4.24
C PRO A 201 -22.51 -26.70 2.86
N GLY A 202 -23.79 -27.00 2.76
CA GLY A 202 -24.55 -26.97 1.50
C GLY A 202 -24.65 -25.58 0.80
N TRP A 203 -24.36 -24.48 1.53
CA TRP A 203 -24.31 -23.15 0.96
C TRP A 203 -22.91 -22.79 0.39
N TRP A 204 -21.92 -23.61 0.67
CA TRP A 204 -20.54 -23.41 0.18
C TRP A 204 -20.33 -24.18 -1.15
N PRO A 205 -19.62 -23.63 -2.12
CA PRO A 205 -18.98 -22.32 -2.15
C PRO A 205 -19.96 -21.16 -2.41
N LEU A 206 -19.67 -19.95 -1.88
CA LEU A 206 -20.46 -18.75 -2.19
C LEU A 206 -20.27 -18.29 -3.65
N ILE A 207 -19.09 -18.59 -4.21
CA ILE A 207 -18.73 -18.27 -5.59
C ILE A 207 -18.72 -19.57 -6.39
N SER A 208 -19.64 -19.71 -7.35
CA SER A 208 -19.66 -20.89 -8.22
C SER A 208 -18.34 -21.03 -8.98
N SER A 209 -17.77 -22.24 -8.97
CA SER A 209 -16.52 -22.54 -9.65
C SER A 209 -16.61 -22.43 -11.18
N GLY A 210 -17.83 -22.46 -11.75
CA GLY A 210 -18.03 -22.51 -13.20
C GLY A 210 -17.48 -23.78 -13.86
N ALA A 211 -16.98 -24.73 -13.06
CA ALA A 211 -16.48 -26.00 -13.58
C ALA A 211 -17.63 -26.81 -14.16
N ALA A 212 -17.43 -27.32 -15.39
CA ALA A 212 -18.37 -28.25 -16.00
C ALA A 212 -18.30 -29.60 -15.29
N GLY A 213 -19.41 -30.11 -14.80
CA GLY A 213 -19.54 -31.42 -14.16
C GLY A 213 -20.63 -31.43 -13.11
N ASP A 214 -20.97 -32.64 -12.65
CA ASP A 214 -21.87 -32.83 -11.50
C ASP A 214 -21.22 -32.25 -10.25
N PRO A 215 -21.85 -31.29 -9.53
CA PRO A 215 -21.33 -30.72 -8.29
C PRO A 215 -20.92 -31.77 -7.25
N GLN A 216 -21.54 -32.95 -7.25
CA GLN A 216 -21.22 -34.05 -6.33
C GLN A 216 -19.90 -34.73 -6.63
N ASN A 217 -19.34 -34.55 -7.83
CA ASN A 217 -18.07 -35.12 -8.28
C ASN A 217 -16.91 -34.10 -8.31
N LEU A 218 -17.14 -32.87 -7.83
CA LEU A 218 -16.11 -31.86 -7.75
C LEU A 218 -15.35 -31.96 -6.41
N ALA A 219 -14.05 -32.12 -6.49
CA ALA A 219 -13.16 -32.01 -5.35
C ALA A 219 -12.40 -30.65 -5.40
N PHE A 220 -12.27 -30.01 -4.24
CA PHE A 220 -11.51 -28.77 -4.10
C PHE A 220 -10.17 -29.08 -3.46
N VAL A 221 -9.09 -28.62 -4.07
CA VAL A 221 -7.72 -28.78 -3.57
C VAL A 221 -7.10 -27.43 -3.21
N LEU A 222 -6.29 -27.42 -2.16
CA LEU A 222 -5.58 -26.24 -1.72
C LEU A 222 -4.30 -26.04 -2.52
N VAL A 223 -4.16 -24.90 -3.20
CA VAL A 223 -3.02 -24.58 -4.07
C VAL A 223 -2.34 -23.32 -3.55
N PRO A 224 -1.04 -23.40 -3.22
CA PRO A 224 -0.28 -22.22 -2.81
C PRO A 224 0.12 -21.35 -4.00
N LEU A 225 -0.06 -20.05 -3.86
CA LEU A 225 0.34 -19.03 -4.83
C LEU A 225 1.13 -17.92 -4.14
N VAL A 226 1.86 -17.13 -4.92
CA VAL A 226 2.53 -15.92 -4.46
C VAL A 226 1.98 -14.73 -5.20
N ALA A 227 1.58 -13.71 -4.45
CA ALA A 227 1.21 -12.40 -4.97
C ALA A 227 2.14 -11.32 -4.40
N GLY A 228 2.24 -10.19 -5.11
CA GLY A 228 2.84 -8.97 -4.59
C GLY A 228 1.78 -7.89 -4.53
N LEU A 229 1.51 -7.33 -3.35
CA LEU A 229 0.64 -6.19 -3.20
C LEU A 229 1.46 -4.92 -2.93
N GLY A 230 0.99 -3.79 -3.45
CA GLY A 230 1.66 -2.51 -3.30
C GLY A 230 0.67 -1.41 -2.97
N TYR A 231 0.99 -0.61 -1.96
CA TYR A 231 0.23 0.56 -1.54
C TYR A 231 1.03 1.82 -1.80
N GLY A 232 0.37 2.85 -2.31
CA GLY A 232 0.97 4.17 -2.52
C GLY A 232 -0.03 5.29 -2.25
N ASP A 233 0.28 6.19 -1.30
CA ASP A 233 -0.58 7.32 -0.95
C ASP A 233 0.25 8.51 -0.44
N ILE A 234 -0.41 9.62 -0.09
CA ILE A 234 0.19 10.86 0.37
C ILE A 234 -0.59 11.36 1.58
N ALA A 235 0.14 11.76 2.62
CA ALA A 235 -0.40 12.39 3.82
C ALA A 235 0.05 13.85 3.87
N ILE A 236 -0.89 14.78 3.82
CA ILE A 236 -0.68 16.23 3.86
C ILE A 236 -1.48 16.84 5.00
N ALA A 237 -2.78 16.57 5.02
CA ALA A 237 -3.71 17.11 6.01
C ALA A 237 -3.87 16.19 7.24
N ARG A 238 -3.23 15.03 7.21
CA ARG A 238 -3.26 14.01 8.25
C ARG A 238 -1.87 13.47 8.55
N SER A 239 -1.71 12.89 9.74
CA SER A 239 -0.52 12.09 10.02
C SER A 239 -0.51 10.81 9.17
N PRO A 240 0.66 10.18 8.93
CA PRO A 240 0.76 8.90 8.22
C PRO A 240 -0.18 7.82 8.76
N VAL A 241 -0.33 7.72 10.09
CA VAL A 241 -1.22 6.76 10.76
C VAL A 241 -2.69 7.04 10.43
N GLN A 242 -3.13 8.30 10.57
CA GLN A 242 -4.50 8.69 10.27
C GLN A 242 -4.85 8.47 8.81
N LYS A 243 -3.91 8.81 7.91
CA LYS A 243 -4.08 8.63 6.46
C LYS A 243 -4.19 7.15 6.08
N SER A 244 -3.30 6.28 6.57
CA SER A 244 -3.35 4.85 6.27
C SER A 244 -4.65 4.20 6.78
N ARG A 245 -5.12 4.56 7.98
CA ARG A 245 -6.41 4.07 8.51
C ARG A 245 -7.60 4.47 7.62
N LEU A 246 -7.61 5.72 7.15
CA LEU A 246 -8.67 6.21 6.26
C LEU A 246 -8.64 5.51 4.91
N SER A 247 -7.45 5.32 4.32
CA SER A 247 -7.27 4.61 3.06
C SER A 247 -7.67 3.14 3.17
N ALA A 248 -7.31 2.48 4.28
CA ALA A 248 -7.76 1.13 4.57
C ALA A 248 -9.29 1.03 4.66
N LEU A 249 -9.94 1.96 5.36
CA LEU A 249 -11.40 1.98 5.48
C LEU A 249 -12.08 2.11 4.10
N TYR A 250 -11.63 3.05 3.26
CA TYR A 250 -12.23 3.24 1.93
C TYR A 250 -12.01 2.03 1.02
N LEU A 251 -10.80 1.45 1.04
CA LEU A 251 -10.50 0.26 0.25
C LEU A 251 -11.24 -0.97 0.78
N GLY A 252 -11.40 -1.11 2.10
CA GLY A 252 -12.17 -2.16 2.73
C GLY A 252 -13.66 -2.11 2.36
N LEU A 253 -14.27 -0.92 2.41
CA LEU A 253 -15.66 -0.72 1.98
C LEU A 253 -15.84 -1.04 0.49
N TYR A 254 -14.93 -0.56 -0.37
CA TYR A 254 -14.92 -0.92 -1.78
C TYR A 254 -14.87 -2.45 -1.98
N SER A 255 -13.98 -3.13 -1.26
CA SER A 255 -13.78 -4.58 -1.37
C SER A 255 -15.01 -5.36 -0.93
N LEU A 256 -15.66 -4.94 0.16
CA LEU A 256 -16.89 -5.57 0.67
C LEU A 256 -18.03 -5.42 -0.33
N ILE A 257 -18.23 -4.23 -0.90
CA ILE A 257 -19.27 -3.98 -1.91
C ILE A 257 -19.00 -4.81 -3.16
N LEU A 258 -17.74 -4.82 -3.65
CA LEU A 258 -17.39 -5.60 -4.83
C LEU A 258 -17.57 -7.10 -4.59
N LEU A 259 -17.22 -7.62 -3.41
CA LEU A 259 -17.44 -9.02 -3.06
C LEU A 259 -18.92 -9.37 -3.03
N ALA A 260 -19.75 -8.53 -2.41
CA ALA A 260 -21.20 -8.72 -2.38
C ALA A 260 -21.79 -8.74 -3.81
N LEU A 261 -21.35 -7.81 -4.66
CA LEU A 261 -21.76 -7.77 -6.07
C LEU A 261 -21.27 -9.02 -6.83
N ALA A 262 -20.06 -9.51 -6.57
CA ALA A 262 -19.52 -10.72 -7.19
C ALA A 262 -20.30 -11.99 -6.77
N VAL A 263 -20.74 -12.08 -5.52
CA VAL A 263 -21.63 -13.17 -5.07
C VAL A 263 -22.98 -13.10 -5.80
N LEU A 264 -23.60 -11.92 -5.86
CA LEU A 264 -24.86 -11.72 -6.58
C LEU A 264 -24.72 -11.96 -8.09
N ALA A 265 -23.56 -11.68 -8.67
CA ALA A 265 -23.26 -11.93 -10.07
C ALA A 265 -23.30 -13.42 -10.47
N GLY A 266 -23.14 -14.32 -9.48
CA GLY A 266 -23.34 -15.76 -9.68
C GLY A 266 -24.80 -16.15 -9.93
N HIS A 267 -25.78 -15.26 -9.61
CA HIS A 267 -27.22 -15.52 -9.71
C HIS A 267 -27.93 -14.57 -10.67
N TYR A 268 -27.43 -13.34 -10.87
CA TYR A 268 -28.08 -12.29 -11.63
C TYR A 268 -27.12 -11.66 -12.63
N LEU A 269 -27.50 -11.60 -13.90
CA LEU A 269 -26.67 -11.00 -14.95
C LEU A 269 -26.47 -9.50 -14.75
N GLU A 270 -27.48 -8.80 -14.24
CA GLU A 270 -27.44 -7.37 -13.95
C GLU A 270 -26.40 -7.06 -12.86
N ALA A 271 -26.31 -7.94 -11.87
CA ALA A 271 -25.29 -7.83 -10.82
C ALA A 271 -23.88 -8.06 -11.38
N ALA A 272 -23.71 -8.95 -12.36
CA ALA A 272 -22.44 -9.16 -13.05
C ALA A 272 -21.99 -7.90 -13.80
N PHE A 273 -22.90 -7.25 -14.55
CA PHE A 273 -22.61 -5.98 -15.20
C PHE A 273 -22.28 -4.88 -14.18
N LEU A 274 -23.07 -4.76 -13.11
CA LEU A 274 -22.84 -3.78 -12.06
C LEU A 274 -21.47 -3.99 -11.39
N ALA A 275 -21.13 -5.22 -11.06
CA ALA A 275 -19.85 -5.58 -10.46
C ALA A 275 -18.66 -5.28 -11.39
N ALA A 276 -18.79 -5.60 -12.68
CA ALA A 276 -17.78 -5.35 -13.70
C ALA A 276 -17.49 -3.85 -13.89
N VAL A 277 -18.53 -3.01 -13.87
CA VAL A 277 -18.40 -1.54 -13.93
C VAL A 277 -17.92 -0.97 -12.60
N PHE A 278 -18.43 -1.47 -11.47
CA PHE A 278 -18.05 -1.01 -10.14
C PHE A 278 -16.57 -1.31 -9.82
N SER A 279 -16.02 -2.40 -10.31
CA SER A 279 -14.61 -2.77 -10.06
C SER A 279 -13.63 -1.62 -10.40
N PRO A 280 -13.54 -1.09 -11.62
CA PRO A 280 -12.65 0.02 -11.94
C PRO A 280 -13.15 1.37 -11.41
N LEU A 281 -14.45 1.67 -11.48
CA LEU A 281 -14.98 2.98 -11.09
C LEU A 281 -14.98 3.16 -9.57
N GLY A 282 -15.32 2.15 -8.81
CA GLY A 282 -15.27 2.17 -7.35
C GLY A 282 -13.84 2.33 -6.85
N HIS A 283 -12.89 1.63 -7.45
CA HIS A 283 -11.47 1.79 -7.13
C HIS A 283 -10.96 3.20 -7.46
N GLU A 284 -11.35 3.78 -8.61
CA GLU A 284 -11.01 5.16 -8.95
C GLU A 284 -11.64 6.17 -7.97
N ALA A 285 -12.88 5.91 -7.52
CA ALA A 285 -13.54 6.71 -6.50
C ALA A 285 -12.79 6.71 -5.17
N VAL A 286 -12.26 5.57 -4.73
CA VAL A 286 -11.41 5.46 -3.52
C VAL A 286 -10.18 6.37 -3.65
N ILE A 287 -9.47 6.30 -4.79
CA ILE A 287 -8.30 7.14 -5.05
C ILE A 287 -8.69 8.63 -5.08
N TYR A 288 -9.76 8.96 -5.79
CA TYR A 288 -10.23 10.35 -5.93
C TYR A 288 -10.63 10.96 -4.59
N ILE A 289 -11.44 10.23 -3.80
CA ILE A 289 -11.90 10.68 -2.48
C ILE A 289 -10.68 10.84 -1.56
N GLY A 290 -9.80 9.84 -1.50
CA GLY A 290 -8.60 9.85 -0.69
C GLY A 290 -7.71 11.05 -0.96
N ARG A 291 -7.49 11.40 -2.25
CA ARG A 291 -6.73 12.58 -2.65
C ARG A 291 -7.46 13.88 -2.34
N ARG A 292 -8.76 13.94 -2.66
CA ARG A 292 -9.55 15.16 -2.42
C ARG A 292 -9.57 15.56 -0.95
N VAL A 293 -9.66 14.57 -0.04
CA VAL A 293 -9.66 14.81 1.39
C VAL A 293 -8.31 15.36 1.87
N GLU A 294 -7.18 14.90 1.31
CA GLU A 294 -5.84 15.42 1.65
C GLU A 294 -5.60 16.83 1.07
N PHE A 295 -5.97 17.08 -0.19
CA PHE A 295 -5.70 18.37 -0.83
C PHE A 295 -6.66 19.50 -0.45
N LYS A 296 -7.88 19.16 0.02
CA LYS A 296 -8.84 20.14 0.55
C LYS A 296 -8.71 20.38 2.04
N GLY A 297 -8.08 19.46 2.76
CA GLY A 297 -7.78 19.59 4.18
C GLY A 297 -6.74 20.67 4.45
N LYS A 298 -6.71 21.18 5.68
CA LYS A 298 -5.63 22.09 6.11
C LYS A 298 -4.33 21.28 6.21
N PRO A 299 -3.24 21.70 5.53
CA PRO A 299 -1.97 21.02 5.67
C PRO A 299 -1.52 20.99 7.13
N LEU A 300 -1.06 19.83 7.58
CA LEU A 300 -0.61 19.64 8.97
C LEU A 300 0.79 20.23 9.20
N TYR A 301 1.65 20.14 8.19
CA TYR A 301 3.06 20.49 8.26
C TYR A 301 3.32 21.78 7.46
N VAL A 302 3.08 22.88 8.12
CA VAL A 302 3.31 24.24 7.59
C VAL A 302 4.18 25.04 8.55
N PRO A 303 4.95 26.05 8.07
CA PRO A 303 5.76 26.90 8.95
C PRO A 303 4.89 27.52 10.04
N PRO A 304 5.30 27.43 11.33
CA PRO A 304 4.63 28.13 12.42
C PRO A 304 4.91 29.64 12.34
N ALA A 305 4.14 30.45 13.07
CA ALA A 305 4.37 31.90 13.15
C ALA A 305 5.71 32.25 13.82
N GLN A 306 6.19 31.39 14.72
CA GLN A 306 7.50 31.52 15.39
C GLN A 306 8.09 30.12 15.58
N GLY A 307 9.42 30.00 15.45
CA GLY A 307 10.13 28.75 15.58
C GLY A 307 10.20 27.95 14.27
N MET A 308 10.82 26.78 14.35
CA MET A 308 11.00 25.86 13.26
C MET A 308 10.26 24.56 13.58
N MET A 309 9.24 24.22 12.78
CA MET A 309 8.52 22.95 12.92
C MET A 309 9.31 21.82 12.27
N ILE A 310 9.33 20.68 12.95
CA ILE A 310 9.96 19.44 12.50
C ILE A 310 8.97 18.67 11.63
N LEU A 311 9.33 18.38 10.38
CA LEU A 311 8.57 17.48 9.52
C LEU A 311 8.82 16.02 9.91
N ASP A 312 10.10 15.64 10.04
CA ASP A 312 10.47 14.25 10.40
C ASP A 312 11.80 14.21 11.17
N VAL A 313 11.97 13.15 11.92
CA VAL A 313 13.19 12.87 12.68
C VAL A 313 13.73 11.51 12.32
N LEU A 314 15.02 11.44 11.97
CA LEU A 314 15.67 10.17 11.66
C LEU A 314 15.72 9.30 12.92
N PRO A 315 15.10 8.13 12.91
CA PRO A 315 15.13 7.21 14.04
C PRO A 315 16.57 6.85 14.44
N ASP A 316 16.81 6.77 15.74
CA ASP A 316 18.12 6.52 16.37
C ASP A 316 19.17 7.64 16.15
N GLY A 317 18.77 8.75 15.50
CA GLY A 317 19.59 9.96 15.39
C GLY A 317 19.64 10.78 16.70
N PRO A 318 20.56 11.75 16.79
CA PRO A 318 20.70 12.60 18.00
C PRO A 318 19.39 13.28 18.40
N VAL A 319 18.69 13.89 17.44
CA VAL A 319 17.42 14.61 17.67
C VAL A 319 16.31 13.64 18.14
N TRP A 320 16.25 12.44 17.58
CA TRP A 320 15.28 11.41 18.00
C TRP A 320 15.56 10.92 19.43
N ARG A 321 16.84 10.70 19.77
CA ARG A 321 17.26 10.29 21.14
C ARG A 321 16.97 11.36 22.18
N ALA A 322 17.06 12.63 21.80
CA ALA A 322 16.70 13.76 22.64
C ALA A 322 15.18 13.92 22.86
N GLY A 323 14.35 13.06 22.25
CA GLY A 323 12.92 13.02 22.48
C GLY A 323 12.07 13.83 21.51
N LEU A 324 12.66 14.56 20.55
CA LEU A 324 11.89 15.31 19.55
C LEU A 324 11.21 14.38 18.53
N ARG A 325 10.06 14.81 18.04
CA ARG A 325 9.22 14.05 17.10
C ARG A 325 8.71 14.96 15.98
N SER A 326 8.13 14.32 14.96
CA SER A 326 7.42 15.01 13.86
C SER A 326 6.29 15.87 14.44
N GLY A 327 6.21 17.13 14.01
CA GLY A 327 5.25 18.14 14.47
C GLY A 327 5.73 19.00 15.64
N ASP A 328 6.82 18.65 16.35
CA ASP A 328 7.39 19.52 17.39
C ASP A 328 7.96 20.80 16.78
N ILE A 329 7.90 21.91 17.54
CA ILE A 329 8.33 23.25 17.09
C ILE A 329 9.49 23.68 17.97
N ILE A 330 10.69 23.78 17.39
CA ILE A 330 11.87 24.34 18.08
C ILE A 330 11.71 25.84 18.15
N VAL A 331 11.71 26.40 19.35
CA VAL A 331 11.50 27.83 19.62
C VAL A 331 12.78 28.54 20.05
N ALA A 332 13.75 27.84 20.65
CA ALA A 332 15.05 28.39 20.99
C ALA A 332 16.17 27.34 20.91
N VAL A 333 17.39 27.82 20.65
CA VAL A 333 18.64 27.06 20.63
C VAL A 333 19.67 27.80 21.47
N ASN A 334 20.24 27.14 22.49
CA ASN A 334 21.22 27.71 23.42
C ASN A 334 20.76 29.05 23.99
N GLY A 335 19.48 29.18 24.37
CA GLY A 335 18.88 30.39 24.89
C GLY A 335 18.52 31.47 23.87
N ILE A 336 18.86 31.29 22.60
CA ILE A 336 18.54 32.22 21.50
C ILE A 336 17.24 31.78 20.80
N ASN A 337 16.25 32.67 20.70
CA ASN A 337 15.01 32.38 19.99
C ASN A 337 15.27 32.16 18.50
N VAL A 338 14.52 31.23 17.91
CA VAL A 338 14.60 30.87 16.50
C VAL A 338 13.31 31.29 15.81
N ALA A 339 13.40 32.11 14.75
CA ALA A 339 12.25 32.51 13.96
C ALA A 339 11.91 31.52 12.84
N GLY A 340 12.92 30.77 12.34
CA GLY A 340 12.72 29.82 11.26
C GLY A 340 13.93 28.89 11.03
N LYS A 341 13.88 28.11 9.94
CA LYS A 341 14.92 27.11 9.65
C LYS A 341 16.30 27.72 9.41
N ASP A 342 16.39 28.89 8.77
CA ASP A 342 17.69 29.48 8.43
C ASP A 342 18.46 29.89 9.68
N GLU A 343 17.79 30.50 10.66
CA GLU A 343 18.39 30.86 11.94
C GLU A 343 18.78 29.60 12.74
N PHE A 344 17.91 28.58 12.76
CA PHE A 344 18.25 27.30 13.37
C PHE A 344 19.56 26.73 12.80
N TYR A 345 19.68 26.68 11.48
CA TYR A 345 20.89 26.14 10.83
C TYR A 345 22.12 27.01 11.04
N GLN A 346 21.98 28.32 11.18
CA GLN A 346 23.11 29.21 11.54
C GLN A 346 23.63 28.89 12.95
N LEU A 347 22.76 28.78 13.93
CA LEU A 347 23.12 28.43 15.32
C LEU A 347 23.67 27.00 15.41
N GLN A 348 23.10 26.07 14.66
CA GLN A 348 23.55 24.69 14.60
C GLN A 348 24.98 24.57 14.03
N ARG A 349 25.30 25.26 12.93
CA ARG A 349 26.60 25.19 12.26
C ARG A 349 27.73 25.80 13.10
N GLY A 350 27.43 26.76 13.93
CA GLY A 350 28.40 27.41 14.82
C GLY A 350 28.70 26.65 16.09
N SER A 351 27.97 25.59 16.42
CA SER A 351 28.09 24.89 17.69
C SER A 351 29.08 23.74 17.62
N LEU A 352 30.08 23.78 18.50
CA LEU A 352 31.02 22.69 18.82
C LEU A 352 30.62 21.90 20.07
N LEU A 353 29.52 22.29 20.71
CA LEU A 353 28.96 21.71 21.92
C LEU A 353 27.56 21.13 21.65
N PRO A 354 27.06 20.24 22.51
CA PRO A 354 25.68 19.81 22.48
C PRO A 354 24.71 21.02 22.42
N LEU A 355 23.59 20.88 21.70
CA LEU A 355 22.60 21.94 21.55
C LEU A 355 21.55 21.84 22.64
N GLU A 356 21.39 22.89 23.44
CA GLU A 356 20.23 23.02 24.31
C GLU A 356 19.03 23.53 23.47
N LEU A 357 17.99 22.73 23.37
CA LEU A 357 16.79 23.05 22.62
C LEU A 357 15.60 23.29 23.55
N VAL A 358 14.89 24.38 23.30
CA VAL A 358 13.54 24.61 23.82
C VAL A 358 12.56 24.36 22.67
N TYR A 359 11.59 23.47 22.88
CA TYR A 359 10.62 23.12 21.86
C TYR A 359 9.20 23.00 22.43
N PHE A 360 8.22 23.40 21.64
CA PHE A 360 6.82 23.17 21.94
C PHE A 360 6.36 21.88 21.27
N SER A 361 5.73 20.97 22.05
CA SER A 361 5.14 19.74 21.54
C SER A 361 3.63 19.91 21.40
N PRO A 362 3.08 20.06 20.18
CA PRO A 362 1.63 20.18 19.98
C PRO A 362 0.85 18.95 20.43
N ALA A 363 1.48 17.77 20.44
CA ALA A 363 0.85 16.53 20.89
C ALA A 363 0.55 16.56 22.41
N ASP A 364 1.45 17.15 23.19
CA ASP A 364 1.31 17.22 24.65
C ASP A 364 0.79 18.60 25.12
N GLY A 365 0.84 19.62 24.25
CA GLY A 365 0.44 20.99 24.56
C GLY A 365 1.42 21.73 25.47
N VAL A 366 2.65 21.26 25.62
CA VAL A 366 3.65 21.83 26.55
C VAL A 366 4.97 22.17 25.88
N THR A 367 5.65 23.15 26.46
CA THR A 367 7.05 23.48 26.11
C THR A 367 8.00 22.63 26.93
N LYS A 368 9.00 22.06 26.29
CA LYS A 368 10.00 21.17 26.88
C LYS A 368 11.41 21.66 26.56
N ASN A 369 12.35 21.31 27.45
CA ASN A 369 13.77 21.53 27.23
C ASN A 369 14.48 20.18 27.08
N THR A 370 15.47 20.14 26.18
CA THR A 370 16.28 18.95 25.99
C THR A 370 17.67 19.31 25.49
N VAL A 371 18.63 18.40 25.64
CA VAL A 371 19.97 18.53 25.10
C VAL A 371 20.14 17.52 23.98
N VAL A 372 20.55 18.02 22.82
CA VAL A 372 20.84 17.18 21.65
C VAL A 372 22.36 17.07 21.49
N GLU A 373 22.87 15.87 21.62
CA GLU A 373 24.27 15.59 21.45
C GLU A 373 24.74 15.79 20.00
N LEU A 374 26.02 16.12 19.83
CA LEU A 374 26.61 16.23 18.49
C LEU A 374 26.51 14.92 17.72
N PRO A 375 26.20 14.97 16.44
CA PRO A 375 26.25 13.78 15.61
C PRO A 375 27.68 13.25 15.50
N LEU A 376 27.84 11.95 15.40
CA LEU A 376 29.12 11.32 15.10
C LEU A 376 29.71 11.87 13.78
N PRO A 377 31.04 11.90 13.61
CA PRO A 377 31.68 12.36 12.37
C PRO A 377 31.06 11.68 11.12
N GLY A 378 30.67 12.49 10.14
CA GLY A 378 30.00 12.01 8.92
C GLY A 378 28.52 11.62 9.08
N LYS A 379 27.93 11.80 10.26
CA LYS A 379 26.49 11.63 10.50
C LYS A 379 25.77 12.97 10.50
N THR A 380 24.47 12.95 10.18
CA THR A 380 23.61 14.12 10.25
C THR A 380 22.90 14.20 11.59
N TRP A 381 22.38 15.38 11.93
CA TRP A 381 21.51 15.57 13.11
C TRP A 381 20.23 14.73 13.03
N GLY A 382 19.85 14.32 11.81
CA GLY A 382 18.68 13.49 11.58
C GLY A 382 17.37 14.26 11.72
N LEU A 383 17.35 15.54 11.35
CA LEU A 383 16.20 16.41 11.41
C LEU A 383 15.82 16.86 10.00
N VAL A 384 14.55 16.79 9.67
CA VAL A 384 13.94 17.34 8.46
C VAL A 384 12.98 18.44 8.87
N PRO A 385 13.23 19.71 8.54
CA PRO A 385 12.31 20.81 8.84
C PRO A 385 11.10 20.81 7.91
N VAL A 386 10.06 21.50 8.31
CA VAL A 386 8.94 21.85 7.42
C VAL A 386 9.43 22.86 6.38
N PRO A 387 8.97 22.77 5.10
CA PRO A 387 9.38 23.70 4.05
C PRO A 387 8.81 25.10 4.28
N GLU A 388 9.60 26.12 3.99
CA GLU A 388 9.22 27.54 4.12
C GLU A 388 8.86 28.20 2.77
N GLY A 389 8.87 27.40 1.68
CA GLY A 389 8.42 27.84 0.35
C GLY A 389 9.55 28.19 -0.63
N ASN A 390 10.80 28.20 -0.17
CA ASN A 390 12.00 28.50 -0.97
C ASN A 390 12.82 27.25 -1.35
N GLU A 391 12.24 26.05 -1.20
CA GLU A 391 12.94 24.80 -1.46
C GLU A 391 13.14 24.56 -2.96
N GLY A 392 14.39 24.36 -3.36
CA GLY A 392 14.75 24.04 -4.74
C GLY A 392 14.44 22.60 -5.17
N ARG A 393 14.08 21.72 -4.21
CA ARG A 393 13.75 20.31 -4.46
C ARG A 393 12.42 19.97 -3.83
N TYR A 394 11.46 19.57 -4.65
CA TYR A 394 10.14 19.13 -4.22
C TYR A 394 9.58 18.06 -5.18
N MET A 395 8.60 17.35 -4.73
CA MET A 395 7.89 16.36 -5.53
C MET A 395 6.68 17.02 -6.22
N GLU A 396 6.63 16.89 -7.53
CA GLU A 396 5.39 17.10 -8.27
C GLU A 396 4.63 15.78 -8.39
N LEU A 397 3.35 15.81 -8.08
CA LEU A 397 2.49 14.64 -8.21
C LEU A 397 2.21 14.39 -9.69
N LEU A 398 3.08 13.59 -10.32
CA LEU A 398 2.91 13.19 -11.71
C LEU A 398 1.66 12.31 -11.86
N THR A 399 0.63 12.86 -12.46
CA THR A 399 -0.62 12.15 -12.79
C THR A 399 -0.58 11.46 -14.15
N SER A 400 0.51 11.64 -14.93
CA SER A 400 0.58 11.17 -16.32
C SER A 400 1.38 9.88 -16.45
N GLY A 401 0.81 8.86 -17.13
CA GLY A 401 1.47 7.61 -17.49
C GLY A 401 2.57 7.78 -18.55
N ALA A 402 3.29 6.71 -18.82
CA ALA A 402 4.38 6.71 -19.80
C ALA A 402 3.91 7.13 -21.21
N LEU A 403 2.76 6.63 -21.63
CA LEU A 403 2.14 6.96 -22.92
C LEU A 403 1.74 8.45 -22.98
N SER A 404 1.12 9.00 -21.92
CA SER A 404 0.74 10.42 -21.84
C SER A 404 1.98 11.33 -21.87
N ARG A 405 3.08 10.93 -21.23
CA ARG A 405 4.36 11.65 -21.30
C ARG A 405 4.96 11.59 -22.70
N TRP A 406 4.89 10.44 -23.35
CA TRP A 406 5.38 10.26 -24.71
C TRP A 406 4.56 11.09 -25.71
N ILE A 407 3.22 11.10 -25.61
CA ILE A 407 2.34 11.94 -26.42
C ILE A 407 2.64 13.43 -26.21
N LYS A 408 2.81 13.87 -24.95
CA LYS A 408 3.22 15.25 -24.65
C LYS A 408 4.57 15.61 -25.26
N LYS A 409 5.55 14.69 -25.19
CA LYS A 409 6.88 14.88 -25.77
C LYS A 409 6.85 14.95 -27.30
N ILE A 410 5.97 14.18 -27.96
CA ILE A 410 5.77 14.28 -29.40
C ILE A 410 5.11 15.62 -29.73
N ARG A 411 4.02 15.98 -29.03
CA ARG A 411 3.30 17.22 -29.26
C ARG A 411 4.17 18.46 -29.07
N SER A 412 5.08 18.46 -28.09
CA SER A 412 6.04 19.56 -27.85
C SER A 412 7.19 19.62 -28.87
N LYS A 413 7.34 18.60 -29.74
CA LYS A 413 8.31 18.62 -30.85
C LYS A 413 7.71 19.11 -32.18
N PHE A 414 6.38 19.11 -32.29
CA PHE A 414 5.66 19.47 -33.52
C PHE A 414 4.83 20.77 -33.39
N PHE A 415 4.78 21.33 -32.19
CA PHE A 415 4.18 22.63 -31.88
C PHE A 415 5.04 23.37 -30.82
#